data_743108c888a92bb409948e62361ce130
#
_entry.id   743108c888a92bb409948e62361ce130
#
_cell.length_a   1.000
_cell.length_b   1.000
_cell.length_c   1.000
_cell.angle_alpha   90.00
_cell.angle_beta   90.00
_cell.angle_gamma   90.00
#
_symmetry.space_group_name_H-M   'P 1'
#
loop_
_entity.id
_entity.type
_entity.pdbx_description
1 polymer ?
#
loop_
_entity_poly.entity_id
_entity_poly.type
_entity_poly.pdbx_seq_one_letter_code
_entity_poly.pdbx_strand_id
1 'polypeptide(L)'
;MRIKFDEQLNYLNQQMIKMGNMIEENIQSSIRAFLNQDIETAKQLVEKDTDVDHMQKEIENICFNLLIQQQPVAKDLRAITAAMKMVTDMERIGDHAADISEVTIVMSGKKDENTMRLISKMAVSATQMLIESIDAYVQKDMKKAYEVIREDETVDSLFVEVKEALVNLIARDPKSGEQELDLLMVAKYLERIGDHATNLAEWVIYSVDNHAV
;
A
#
# COMPACT_ATOMS: atom_id res chain seq x y z
N MET A 1 -5.19 21.00 28.71
CA MET A 1 -5.97 19.95 28.06
C MET A 1 -5.64 19.91 26.57
N ARG A 2 -5.79 21.00 25.81
CA ARG A 2 -5.52 21.04 24.35
C ARG A 2 -4.07 20.71 23.98
N ILE A 3 -3.06 21.23 24.69
CA ILE A 3 -1.64 20.94 24.43
C ILE A 3 -1.36 19.42 24.45
N LYS A 4 -1.89 18.73 25.45
CA LYS A 4 -1.72 17.26 25.54
C LYS A 4 -2.42 16.51 24.39
N PHE A 5 -3.55 17.02 23.91
CA PHE A 5 -4.24 16.48 22.74
C PHE A 5 -3.41 16.67 21.47
N ASP A 6 -2.88 17.88 21.26
CA ASP A 6 -2.05 18.17 20.08
C ASP A 6 -0.75 17.35 20.08
N GLU A 7 -0.14 17.11 21.24
CA GLU A 7 1.01 16.19 21.41
C GLU A 7 0.65 14.75 21.01
N GLN A 8 -0.50 14.26 21.45
CA GLN A 8 -0.96 12.90 21.11
C GLN A 8 -1.35 12.75 19.63
N LEU A 9 -1.93 13.80 19.02
CA LEU A 9 -2.22 13.81 17.60
C LEU A 9 -0.94 13.82 16.76
N ASN A 10 0.08 14.58 17.20
CA ASN A 10 1.39 14.54 16.57
C ASN A 10 2.05 13.17 16.70
N TYR A 11 1.90 12.51 17.84
CA TYR A 11 2.39 11.14 18.04
C TYR A 11 1.68 10.16 17.11
N LEU A 12 0.35 10.26 16.94
CA LEU A 12 -0.41 9.48 15.96
C LEU A 12 0.17 9.66 14.55
N ASN A 13 0.38 10.90 14.11
CA ASN A 13 0.96 11.19 12.79
C ASN A 13 2.35 10.54 12.62
N GLN A 14 3.19 10.57 13.65
CA GLN A 14 4.51 9.92 13.63
C GLN A 14 4.39 8.39 13.49
N GLN A 15 3.42 7.76 14.14
CA GLN A 15 3.21 6.33 13.99
C GLN A 15 2.66 5.96 12.60
N MET A 16 1.80 6.80 12.02
CA MET A 16 1.34 6.62 10.62
C MET A 16 2.53 6.69 9.64
N ILE A 17 3.41 7.67 9.78
CA ILE A 17 4.63 7.78 8.96
C ILE A 17 5.52 6.54 9.15
N LYS A 18 5.73 6.10 10.41
CA LYS A 18 6.56 4.93 10.71
C LYS A 18 6.02 3.66 10.06
N MET A 19 4.70 3.44 10.13
CA MET A 19 4.04 2.32 9.47
C MET A 19 4.19 2.41 7.94
N GLY A 20 4.01 3.62 7.37
CA GLY A 20 4.20 3.85 5.94
C GLY A 20 5.61 3.50 5.46
N ASN A 21 6.63 3.95 6.17
CA ASN A 21 8.03 3.62 5.84
C ASN A 21 8.30 2.11 5.92
N MET A 22 7.72 1.42 6.90
CA MET A 22 7.84 -0.04 7.04
C MET A 22 7.22 -0.76 5.84
N ILE A 23 6.02 -0.34 5.43
CA ILE A 23 5.32 -0.93 4.27
C ILE A 23 6.07 -0.63 2.98
N GLU A 24 6.57 0.60 2.79
CA GLU A 24 7.42 0.96 1.65
C GLU A 24 8.65 0.04 1.54
N GLU A 25 9.37 -0.17 2.66
CA GLU A 25 10.51 -1.11 2.70
C GLU A 25 10.09 -2.54 2.33
N ASN A 26 8.93 -3.00 2.81
CA ASN A 26 8.42 -4.33 2.51
C ASN A 26 8.09 -4.48 1.02
N ILE A 27 7.39 -3.52 0.40
CA ILE A 27 7.10 -3.52 -1.05
C ILE A 27 8.40 -3.53 -1.85
N GLN A 28 9.33 -2.62 -1.56
CA GLN A 28 10.59 -2.53 -2.29
C GLN A 28 11.42 -3.80 -2.16
N SER A 29 11.41 -4.45 -0.98
CA SER A 29 12.15 -5.68 -0.74
C SER A 29 11.49 -6.88 -1.37
N SER A 30 10.15 -7.00 -1.35
CA SER A 30 9.40 -8.06 -2.03
C SER A 30 9.60 -8.01 -3.55
N ILE A 31 9.54 -6.82 -4.15
CA ILE A 31 9.80 -6.65 -5.58
C ILE A 31 11.26 -6.98 -5.93
N ARG A 32 12.24 -6.59 -5.12
CA ARG A 32 13.65 -6.97 -5.36
C ARG A 32 13.84 -8.48 -5.27
N ALA A 33 13.26 -9.13 -4.25
CA ALA A 33 13.28 -10.58 -4.11
C ALA A 33 12.63 -11.27 -5.31
N PHE A 34 11.46 -10.78 -5.74
CA PHE A 34 10.75 -11.27 -6.93
C PHE A 34 11.59 -11.15 -8.21
N LEU A 35 12.19 -10.00 -8.49
CA LEU A 35 12.99 -9.77 -9.69
C LEU A 35 14.25 -10.65 -9.72
N ASN A 36 14.90 -10.86 -8.57
CA ASN A 36 16.14 -11.61 -8.43
C ASN A 36 15.92 -13.10 -8.12
N GLN A 37 14.67 -13.56 -7.93
CA GLN A 37 14.33 -14.90 -7.45
C GLN A 37 15.01 -15.26 -6.12
N ASP A 38 15.07 -14.28 -5.20
CA ASP A 38 15.67 -14.45 -3.88
C ASP A 38 14.61 -15.03 -2.91
N ILE A 39 14.54 -16.38 -2.90
CA ILE A 39 13.58 -17.12 -2.08
C ILE A 39 13.85 -16.92 -0.58
N GLU A 40 15.10 -16.72 -0.17
CA GLU A 40 15.44 -16.56 1.24
C GLU A 40 14.94 -15.22 1.79
N THR A 41 15.17 -14.14 1.05
CA THR A 41 14.61 -12.82 1.39
C THR A 41 13.07 -12.85 1.35
N ALA A 42 12.46 -13.53 0.37
CA ALA A 42 11.01 -13.64 0.28
C ALA A 42 10.40 -14.33 1.52
N LYS A 43 10.99 -15.43 2.02
CA LYS A 43 10.55 -16.10 3.26
C LYS A 43 10.62 -15.18 4.47
N GLN A 44 11.71 -14.41 4.61
CA GLN A 44 11.86 -13.46 5.72
C GLN A 44 10.81 -12.36 5.67
N LEU A 45 10.39 -11.92 4.49
CA LEU A 45 9.36 -10.90 4.33
C LEU A 45 7.97 -11.40 4.73
N VAL A 46 7.62 -12.66 4.37
CA VAL A 46 6.38 -13.30 4.83
C VAL A 46 6.32 -13.38 6.36
N GLU A 47 7.44 -13.73 7.02
CA GLU A 47 7.51 -13.79 8.49
C GLU A 47 7.38 -12.40 9.15
N LYS A 48 7.85 -11.34 8.50
CA LYS A 48 7.80 -9.95 9.00
C LYS A 48 6.43 -9.27 8.86
N ASP A 49 5.50 -9.86 8.15
CA ASP A 49 4.16 -9.30 7.95
C ASP A 49 3.46 -9.01 9.29
N THR A 50 3.68 -9.85 10.30
CA THR A 50 3.18 -9.64 11.66
C THR A 50 3.63 -8.31 12.30
N ASP A 51 4.70 -7.68 11.84
CA ASP A 51 5.17 -6.39 12.37
C ASP A 51 4.23 -5.24 11.93
N VAL A 52 3.67 -5.34 10.71
CA VAL A 52 2.67 -4.40 10.19
C VAL A 52 1.36 -4.52 10.98
N ASP A 53 0.91 -5.75 11.24
CA ASP A 53 -0.26 -6.05 12.08
C ASP A 53 -0.15 -5.47 13.49
N HIS A 54 1.04 -5.61 14.11
CA HIS A 54 1.29 -5.04 15.42
C HIS A 54 1.21 -3.52 15.40
N MET A 55 1.79 -2.89 14.38
CA MET A 55 1.74 -1.44 14.21
C MET A 55 0.32 -0.93 13.97
N GLN A 56 -0.50 -1.65 13.19
CA GLN A 56 -1.93 -1.35 13.03
C GLN A 56 -2.64 -1.29 14.38
N LYS A 57 -2.52 -2.35 15.20
CA LYS A 57 -3.15 -2.43 16.52
C LYS A 57 -2.68 -1.32 17.46
N GLU A 58 -1.41 -0.96 17.39
CA GLU A 58 -0.84 0.14 18.20
C GLU A 58 -1.47 1.48 17.80
N ILE A 59 -1.56 1.77 16.50
CA ILE A 59 -2.18 3.00 15.98
C ILE A 59 -3.68 3.06 16.31
N GLU A 60 -4.42 1.96 16.15
CA GLU A 60 -5.82 1.88 16.55
C GLU A 60 -6.02 2.20 18.04
N ASN A 61 -5.16 1.67 18.91
CA ASN A 61 -5.20 1.95 20.34
C ASN A 61 -4.93 3.43 20.65
N ILE A 62 -4.02 4.09 19.92
CA ILE A 62 -3.78 5.54 20.03
C ILE A 62 -5.04 6.30 19.64
N CYS A 63 -5.68 5.94 18.54
CA CYS A 63 -6.92 6.55 18.08
C CYS A 63 -8.05 6.40 19.12
N PHE A 64 -8.26 5.20 19.67
CA PHE A 64 -9.24 4.95 20.73
C PHE A 64 -8.98 5.81 21.98
N ASN A 65 -7.71 5.91 22.41
CA ASN A 65 -7.35 6.73 23.56
C ASN A 65 -7.63 8.22 23.32
N LEU A 66 -7.38 8.74 22.11
CA LEU A 66 -7.72 10.10 21.71
C LEU A 66 -9.23 10.36 21.75
N LEU A 67 -10.04 9.40 21.29
CA LEU A 67 -11.50 9.50 21.29
C LEU A 67 -12.07 9.51 22.71
N ILE A 68 -11.60 8.62 23.59
CA ILE A 68 -12.16 8.43 24.94
C ILE A 68 -11.70 9.52 25.91
N GLN A 69 -10.41 9.86 25.89
CA GLN A 69 -9.81 10.67 26.96
C GLN A 69 -9.90 12.17 26.73
N GLN A 70 -10.09 12.64 25.49
CA GLN A 70 -9.84 14.03 25.11
C GLN A 70 -11.08 14.80 24.63
N GLN A 71 -12.24 14.17 24.48
CA GLN A 71 -13.47 14.78 23.96
C GLN A 71 -13.18 15.63 22.70
N PRO A 72 -12.75 15.02 21.57
CA PRO A 72 -12.35 15.73 20.38
C PRO A 72 -13.51 16.56 19.80
N VAL A 73 -13.20 17.76 19.28
CA VAL A 73 -14.17 18.53 18.50
C VAL A 73 -14.34 17.94 17.10
N ALA A 74 -15.38 18.30 16.38
CA ALA A 74 -15.77 17.70 15.10
C ALA A 74 -14.59 17.53 14.11
N LYS A 75 -13.70 18.53 13.99
CA LYS A 75 -12.50 18.46 13.14
C LYS A 75 -11.51 17.41 13.59
N ASP A 76 -11.27 17.33 14.90
CA ASP A 76 -10.33 16.38 15.48
C ASP A 76 -10.90 14.94 15.37
N LEU A 77 -12.22 14.80 15.54
CA LEU A 77 -12.91 13.52 15.37
C LEU A 77 -12.74 12.98 13.94
N ARG A 78 -12.91 13.83 12.92
CA ARG A 78 -12.71 13.41 11.53
C ARG A 78 -11.26 12.97 11.25
N ALA A 79 -10.27 13.71 11.74
CA ALA A 79 -8.86 13.34 11.57
C ALA A 79 -8.54 11.99 12.21
N ILE A 80 -9.04 11.72 13.44
CA ILE A 80 -8.84 10.42 14.11
C ILE A 80 -9.58 9.30 13.37
N THR A 81 -10.82 9.54 12.91
CA THR A 81 -11.59 8.55 12.16
C THR A 81 -10.90 8.21 10.83
N ALA A 82 -10.38 9.22 10.12
CA ALA A 82 -9.60 8.99 8.91
C ALA A 82 -8.36 8.13 9.20
N ALA A 83 -7.58 8.45 10.23
CA ALA A 83 -6.42 7.64 10.63
C ALA A 83 -6.79 6.19 10.91
N MET A 84 -7.89 5.92 11.63
CA MET A 84 -8.37 4.55 11.89
C MET A 84 -8.72 3.79 10.62
N LYS A 85 -9.26 4.46 9.61
CA LYS A 85 -9.57 3.84 8.32
C LYS A 85 -8.31 3.64 7.48
N MET A 86 -7.45 4.66 7.43
CA MET A 86 -6.19 4.59 6.71
C MET A 86 -5.31 3.44 7.22
N VAL A 87 -5.21 3.25 8.53
CA VAL A 87 -4.35 2.19 9.08
C VAL A 87 -4.81 0.79 8.66
N THR A 88 -6.11 0.58 8.43
CA THR A 88 -6.63 -0.68 7.88
C THR A 88 -6.22 -0.87 6.42
N ASP A 89 -6.32 0.18 5.59
CA ASP A 89 -5.85 0.11 4.20
C ASP A 89 -4.32 -0.06 4.13
N MET A 90 -3.58 0.56 5.05
CA MET A 90 -2.12 0.39 5.15
C MET A 90 -1.72 -1.05 5.48
N GLU A 91 -2.44 -1.72 6.41
CA GLU A 91 -2.21 -3.15 6.68
C GLU A 91 -2.45 -3.99 5.42
N ARG A 92 -3.55 -3.74 4.68
CA ARG A 92 -3.82 -4.45 3.42
C ARG A 92 -2.72 -4.25 2.37
N ILE A 93 -2.12 -3.08 2.31
CA ILE A 93 -0.95 -2.85 1.44
C ILE A 93 0.24 -3.71 1.91
N GLY A 94 0.45 -3.85 3.21
CA GLY A 94 1.46 -4.74 3.79
C GLY A 94 1.21 -6.19 3.42
N ASP A 95 -0.02 -6.70 3.63
CA ASP A 95 -0.45 -8.04 3.23
C ASP A 95 -0.07 -8.33 1.76
N HIS A 96 -0.37 -7.40 0.84
CA HIS A 96 -0.06 -7.61 -0.58
C HIS A 96 1.43 -7.62 -0.89
N ALA A 97 2.28 -6.96 -0.10
CA ALA A 97 3.72 -7.10 -0.22
C ALA A 97 4.20 -8.50 0.23
N ALA A 98 3.58 -9.07 1.27
CA ALA A 98 3.81 -10.44 1.70
C ALA A 98 3.30 -11.45 0.65
N ASP A 99 2.10 -11.26 0.09
CA ASP A 99 1.54 -12.06 -1.01
C ASP A 99 2.51 -12.15 -2.22
N ILE A 100 3.11 -11.03 -2.63
CA ILE A 100 4.14 -11.00 -3.70
C ILE A 100 5.34 -11.86 -3.31
N SER A 101 5.74 -11.85 -2.04
CA SER A 101 6.82 -12.69 -1.54
C SER A 101 6.44 -14.17 -1.54
N GLU A 102 5.20 -14.53 -1.19
CA GLU A 102 4.69 -15.90 -1.27
C GLU A 102 4.73 -16.43 -2.71
N VAL A 103 4.28 -15.64 -3.69
CA VAL A 103 4.40 -16.02 -5.11
C VAL A 103 5.86 -16.21 -5.51
N THR A 104 6.76 -15.35 -5.02
CA THR A 104 8.21 -15.47 -5.30
C THR A 104 8.79 -16.79 -4.83
N ILE A 105 8.33 -17.34 -3.69
CA ILE A 105 8.81 -18.61 -3.12
C ILE A 105 8.44 -19.80 -4.00
N VAL A 106 7.26 -19.80 -4.61
CA VAL A 106 6.74 -20.95 -5.37
C VAL A 106 7.00 -20.84 -6.86
N MET A 107 7.14 -19.61 -7.38
CA MET A 107 7.30 -19.35 -8.80
C MET A 107 8.64 -19.88 -9.32
N SER A 108 8.60 -20.57 -10.46
CA SER A 108 9.79 -21.08 -11.16
C SER A 108 9.70 -20.75 -12.65
N GLY A 109 10.85 -20.78 -13.34
CA GLY A 109 10.91 -20.58 -14.78
C GLY A 109 11.58 -19.28 -15.23
N LYS A 110 11.62 -19.08 -16.55
CA LYS A 110 12.31 -17.94 -17.17
C LYS A 110 11.34 -16.78 -17.37
N LYS A 111 11.62 -15.65 -16.74
CA LYS A 111 10.81 -14.44 -16.82
C LYS A 111 11.04 -13.68 -18.14
N ASP A 112 9.96 -13.18 -18.74
CA ASP A 112 10.01 -12.29 -19.90
C ASP A 112 10.46 -10.90 -19.48
N GLU A 113 11.48 -10.35 -20.14
CA GLU A 113 12.05 -9.04 -19.79
C GLU A 113 11.04 -7.88 -19.89
N ASN A 114 10.15 -7.92 -20.91
CA ASN A 114 9.15 -6.88 -21.07
C ASN A 114 8.13 -6.90 -19.95
N THR A 115 7.63 -8.07 -19.59
CA THR A 115 6.70 -8.25 -18.46
C THR A 115 7.34 -7.82 -17.14
N MET A 116 8.61 -8.18 -16.90
CA MET A 116 9.33 -7.74 -15.69
C MET A 116 9.47 -6.22 -15.63
N ARG A 117 9.71 -5.56 -16.76
CA ARG A 117 9.79 -4.10 -16.83
C ARG A 117 8.43 -3.43 -16.52
N LEU A 118 7.32 -3.99 -17.01
CA LEU A 118 5.98 -3.48 -16.72
C LEU A 118 5.64 -3.64 -15.24
N ILE A 119 5.88 -4.82 -14.65
CA ILE A 119 5.68 -5.08 -13.23
C ILE A 119 6.54 -4.13 -12.37
N SER A 120 7.79 -3.89 -12.75
CA SER A 120 8.65 -2.93 -12.04
C SER A 120 8.11 -1.50 -12.08
N LYS A 121 7.51 -1.08 -13.20
CA LYS A 121 6.86 0.24 -13.30
C LYS A 121 5.62 0.31 -12.41
N MET A 122 4.76 -0.72 -12.41
CA MET A 122 3.61 -0.81 -11.51
C MET A 122 4.04 -0.66 -10.05
N ALA A 123 5.10 -1.39 -9.65
CA ALA A 123 5.62 -1.32 -8.29
C ALA A 123 6.08 0.09 -7.90
N VAL A 124 6.76 0.81 -8.81
CA VAL A 124 7.19 2.19 -8.56
C VAL A 124 5.98 3.11 -8.41
N SER A 125 5.01 3.08 -9.32
CA SER A 125 3.80 3.93 -9.24
C SER A 125 2.99 3.62 -7.98
N ALA A 126 2.68 2.37 -7.69
CA ALA A 126 1.90 1.98 -6.52
C ALA A 126 2.60 2.36 -5.19
N THR A 127 3.93 2.18 -5.10
CA THR A 127 4.72 2.62 -3.93
C THR A 127 4.69 4.14 -3.78
N GLN A 128 4.80 4.89 -4.88
CA GLN A 128 4.74 6.34 -4.85
C GLN A 128 3.36 6.84 -4.38
N MET A 129 2.27 6.20 -4.83
CA MET A 129 0.91 6.52 -4.39
C MET A 129 0.75 6.34 -2.87
N LEU A 130 1.29 5.26 -2.28
CA LEU A 130 1.29 5.06 -0.83
C LEU A 130 2.00 6.22 -0.10
N ILE A 131 3.23 6.55 -0.51
CA ILE A 131 4.04 7.59 0.12
C ILE A 131 3.32 8.94 0.04
N GLU A 132 2.81 9.29 -1.13
CA GLU A 132 2.14 10.59 -1.35
C GLU A 132 0.81 10.69 -0.62
N SER A 133 0.07 9.58 -0.43
CA SER A 133 -1.15 9.57 0.35
C SER A 133 -0.87 9.83 1.85
N ILE A 134 0.19 9.25 2.40
CA ILE A 134 0.61 9.47 3.80
C ILE A 134 1.10 10.91 3.97
N ASP A 135 1.90 11.41 3.05
CA ASP A 135 2.35 12.80 3.04
C ASP A 135 1.16 13.78 2.97
N ALA A 136 0.17 13.50 2.10
CA ALA A 136 -1.04 14.30 1.98
C ALA A 136 -1.82 14.33 3.30
N TYR A 137 -1.90 13.19 4.02
CA TYR A 137 -2.54 13.11 5.33
C TYR A 137 -1.83 14.00 6.36
N VAL A 138 -0.51 13.88 6.49
CA VAL A 138 0.28 14.62 7.47
C VAL A 138 0.24 16.13 7.21
N GLN A 139 0.32 16.52 5.93
CA GLN A 139 0.31 17.92 5.50
C GLN A 139 -1.11 18.49 5.36
N LYS A 140 -2.15 17.65 5.41
CA LYS A 140 -3.55 18.01 5.13
C LYS A 140 -3.71 18.61 3.72
N ASP A 141 -2.99 18.03 2.76
CA ASP A 141 -2.93 18.51 1.38
C ASP A 141 -3.93 17.75 0.49
N MET A 142 -5.13 18.32 0.33
CA MET A 142 -6.16 17.77 -0.55
C MET A 142 -5.72 17.70 -2.02
N LYS A 143 -4.89 18.65 -2.48
CA LYS A 143 -4.44 18.66 -3.87
C LYS A 143 -3.57 17.45 -4.16
N LYS A 144 -2.62 17.14 -3.28
CA LYS A 144 -1.79 15.95 -3.35
C LYS A 144 -2.66 14.67 -3.30
N ALA A 145 -3.68 14.62 -2.43
CA ALA A 145 -4.60 13.50 -2.40
C ALA A 145 -5.34 13.27 -3.73
N TYR A 146 -5.81 14.33 -4.39
CA TYR A 146 -6.40 14.21 -5.73
C TYR A 146 -5.38 13.80 -6.81
N GLU A 147 -4.10 14.15 -6.65
CA GLU A 147 -3.03 13.70 -7.55
C GLU A 147 -2.79 12.19 -7.41
N VAL A 148 -2.80 11.66 -6.18
CA VAL A 148 -2.73 10.21 -5.93
C VAL A 148 -3.90 9.46 -6.60
N ILE A 149 -5.14 9.93 -6.42
CA ILE A 149 -6.33 9.29 -7.04
C ILE A 149 -6.20 9.24 -8.58
N ARG A 150 -5.59 10.26 -9.19
CA ARG A 150 -5.39 10.27 -10.64
C ARG A 150 -4.26 9.35 -11.11
N GLU A 151 -3.24 9.14 -10.27
CA GLU A 151 -2.12 8.24 -10.59
C GLU A 151 -2.57 6.77 -10.67
N ASP A 152 -3.67 6.42 -10.05
CA ASP A 152 -4.28 5.08 -10.12
C ASP A 152 -4.55 4.63 -11.56
N GLU A 153 -4.98 5.54 -12.43
CA GLU A 153 -5.17 5.27 -13.87
C GLU A 153 -3.88 4.76 -14.55
N THR A 154 -2.70 5.17 -14.05
CA THR A 154 -1.41 4.70 -14.54
C THR A 154 -1.15 3.26 -14.12
N VAL A 155 -1.45 2.90 -12.88
CA VAL A 155 -1.30 1.53 -12.37
C VAL A 155 -2.27 0.59 -13.10
N ASP A 156 -3.52 0.98 -13.27
CA ASP A 156 -4.55 0.23 -13.99
C ASP A 156 -4.15 -0.02 -15.46
N SER A 157 -3.66 1.01 -16.13
CA SER A 157 -3.20 0.89 -17.52
C SER A 157 -2.04 -0.09 -17.65
N LEU A 158 -1.07 -0.02 -16.73
CA LEU A 158 0.06 -0.95 -16.69
C LEU A 158 -0.40 -2.39 -16.39
N PHE A 159 -1.38 -2.58 -15.51
CA PHE A 159 -1.97 -3.91 -15.25
C PHE A 159 -2.58 -4.51 -16.53
N VAL A 160 -3.32 -3.71 -17.32
CA VAL A 160 -3.87 -4.16 -18.60
C VAL A 160 -2.75 -4.54 -19.57
N GLU A 161 -1.67 -3.73 -19.69
CA GLU A 161 -0.52 -4.05 -20.53
C GLU A 161 0.17 -5.38 -20.11
N VAL A 162 0.35 -5.60 -18.79
CA VAL A 162 0.89 -6.87 -18.26
C VAL A 162 -0.01 -8.03 -18.67
N LYS A 163 -1.32 -7.93 -18.43
CA LYS A 163 -2.27 -8.97 -18.77
C LYS A 163 -2.23 -9.33 -20.27
N GLU A 164 -2.18 -8.34 -21.16
CA GLU A 164 -2.09 -8.55 -22.60
C GLU A 164 -0.75 -9.24 -22.99
N ALA A 165 0.36 -8.83 -22.38
CA ALA A 165 1.67 -9.46 -22.60
C ALA A 165 1.63 -10.94 -22.20
N LEU A 166 1.08 -11.27 -21.02
CA LEU A 166 0.98 -12.63 -20.50
C LEU A 166 0.07 -13.53 -21.39
N VAL A 167 -1.09 -13.00 -21.84
CA VAL A 167 -1.95 -13.72 -22.78
C VAL A 167 -1.21 -14.08 -24.07
N ASN A 168 -0.39 -13.15 -24.60
CA ASN A 168 0.40 -13.40 -25.79
C ASN A 168 1.52 -14.43 -25.55
N LEU A 169 2.14 -14.47 -24.37
CA LEU A 169 3.13 -15.48 -24.00
C LEU A 169 2.50 -16.87 -23.90
N ILE A 170 1.36 -17.01 -23.21
CA ILE A 170 0.63 -18.28 -23.11
C ILE A 170 0.19 -18.78 -24.51
N ALA A 171 -0.25 -17.87 -25.39
CA ALA A 171 -0.65 -18.26 -26.74
C ALA A 171 0.52 -18.80 -27.60
N ARG A 172 1.76 -18.34 -27.32
CA ARG A 172 2.99 -18.80 -28.00
C ARG A 172 3.52 -20.11 -27.40
N ASP A 173 3.48 -20.23 -26.09
CA ASP A 173 3.88 -21.45 -25.37
C ASP A 173 2.87 -21.79 -24.25
N PRO A 174 1.86 -22.62 -24.53
CA PRO A 174 0.88 -23.02 -23.51
C PRO A 174 1.44 -23.71 -22.28
N LYS A 175 2.70 -24.20 -22.34
CA LYS A 175 3.34 -24.84 -21.18
C LYS A 175 3.82 -23.84 -20.14
N SER A 176 3.98 -22.56 -20.51
CA SER A 176 4.35 -21.51 -19.57
C SER A 176 3.15 -21.00 -18.73
N GLY A 177 1.93 -21.52 -18.98
CA GLY A 177 0.69 -20.96 -18.43
C GLY A 177 0.68 -20.82 -16.91
N GLU A 178 1.23 -21.77 -16.15
CA GLU A 178 1.31 -21.70 -14.69
C GLU A 178 2.17 -20.52 -14.23
N GLN A 179 3.35 -20.36 -14.81
CA GLN A 179 4.25 -19.25 -14.52
C GLN A 179 3.63 -17.90 -14.87
N GLU A 180 2.95 -17.80 -16.03
CA GLU A 180 2.33 -16.56 -16.47
C GLU A 180 1.14 -16.15 -15.57
N LEU A 181 0.45 -17.13 -14.98
CA LEU A 181 -0.57 -16.89 -13.95
C LEU A 181 0.05 -16.38 -12.65
N ASP A 182 1.20 -16.88 -12.22
CA ASP A 182 1.93 -16.36 -11.07
C ASP A 182 2.32 -14.89 -11.29
N LEU A 183 2.82 -14.55 -12.49
CA LEU A 183 3.13 -13.16 -12.86
C LEU A 183 1.88 -12.26 -12.86
N LEU A 184 0.74 -12.78 -13.31
CA LEU A 184 -0.53 -12.06 -13.25
C LEU A 184 -0.95 -11.78 -11.80
N MET A 185 -0.72 -12.74 -10.88
CA MET A 185 -1.01 -12.53 -9.46
C MET A 185 -0.15 -11.42 -8.86
N VAL A 186 1.16 -11.40 -9.16
CA VAL A 186 2.04 -10.29 -8.73
C VAL A 186 1.53 -8.94 -9.24
N ALA A 187 1.17 -8.85 -10.53
CA ALA A 187 0.60 -7.63 -11.09
C ALA A 187 -0.73 -7.25 -10.41
N LYS A 188 -1.58 -8.23 -10.07
CA LYS A 188 -2.85 -7.98 -9.38
C LYS A 188 -2.64 -7.48 -7.94
N TYR A 189 -1.63 -7.97 -7.22
CA TYR A 189 -1.30 -7.44 -5.90
C TYR A 189 -0.78 -6.00 -5.97
N LEU A 190 -0.01 -5.65 -7.00
CA LEU A 190 0.43 -4.27 -7.20
C LEU A 190 -0.73 -3.32 -7.54
N GLU A 191 -1.68 -3.76 -8.36
CA GLU A 191 -2.90 -2.99 -8.64
C GLU A 191 -3.71 -2.79 -7.35
N ARG A 192 -3.87 -3.81 -6.50
CA ARG A 192 -4.54 -3.67 -5.21
C ARG A 192 -3.82 -2.72 -4.24
N ILE A 193 -2.50 -2.67 -4.29
CA ILE A 193 -1.72 -1.66 -3.53
C ILE A 193 -2.12 -0.25 -4.00
N GLY A 194 -2.26 -0.02 -5.30
CA GLY A 194 -2.78 1.23 -5.87
C GLY A 194 -4.20 1.55 -5.39
N ASP A 195 -5.13 0.60 -5.49
CA ASP A 195 -6.50 0.73 -5.00
C ASP A 195 -6.55 1.19 -3.53
N HIS A 196 -5.77 0.53 -2.65
CA HIS A 196 -5.71 0.89 -1.23
C HIS A 196 -5.05 2.26 -1.00
N ALA A 197 -4.04 2.64 -1.79
CA ALA A 197 -3.44 3.97 -1.73
C ALA A 197 -4.46 5.06 -2.17
N THR A 198 -5.32 4.76 -3.14
CA THR A 198 -6.46 5.62 -3.51
C THR A 198 -7.42 5.79 -2.34
N ASN A 199 -7.79 4.71 -1.63
CA ASN A 199 -8.61 4.79 -0.41
C ASN A 199 -7.94 5.69 0.65
N LEU A 200 -6.62 5.57 0.86
CA LEU A 200 -5.89 6.47 1.77
C LEU A 200 -6.08 7.93 1.38
N ALA A 201 -5.93 8.27 0.09
CA ALA A 201 -6.11 9.63 -0.41
C ALA A 201 -7.56 10.14 -0.23
N GLU A 202 -8.56 9.30 -0.43
CA GLU A 202 -9.97 9.64 -0.16
C GLU A 202 -10.21 9.94 1.33
N TRP A 203 -9.61 9.17 2.25
CA TRP A 203 -9.68 9.45 3.68
C TRP A 203 -8.97 10.76 4.05
N VAL A 204 -7.90 11.15 3.35
CA VAL A 204 -7.29 12.47 3.51
C VAL A 204 -8.27 13.56 3.15
N ILE A 205 -8.93 13.47 1.99
CA ILE A 205 -9.94 14.44 1.55
C ILE A 205 -11.05 14.54 2.59
N TYR A 206 -11.60 13.40 3.05
CA TYR A 206 -12.62 13.37 4.11
C TYR A 206 -12.16 14.07 5.39
N SER A 207 -10.90 13.89 5.79
CA SER A 207 -10.36 14.48 7.03
C SER A 207 -10.25 16.00 6.98
N VAL A 208 -10.04 16.57 5.79
CA VAL A 208 -9.77 18.00 5.58
C VAL A 208 -11.02 18.76 5.11
N ASP A 209 -11.86 18.15 4.28
CA ASP A 209 -13.07 18.79 3.74
C ASP A 209 -14.13 18.97 4.83
N ASN A 210 -14.49 20.23 5.10
CA ASN A 210 -15.53 20.56 6.07
C ASN A 210 -16.96 20.41 5.51
N HIS A 211 -17.11 20.12 4.22
CA HIS A 211 -18.39 20.02 3.51
C HIS A 211 -18.76 18.57 3.12
N ALA A 212 -17.89 17.59 3.37
CA ALA A 212 -18.16 16.18 3.13
C ALA A 212 -19.02 15.59 4.28
N VAL A 213 -20.29 15.93 4.30
CA VAL A 213 -21.37 15.26 5.07
C VAL A 213 -22.58 15.18 4.17
#